data_17451f31aa2b18679861e6cbe1e388f1
#
_entry.id   17451f31aa2b18679861e6cbe1e388f1
#
_cell.length_a   1.000
_cell.length_b   1.000
_cell.length_c   1.000
_cell.angle_alpha   90.00
_cell.angle_beta   90.00
_cell.angle_gamma   90.00
#
_symmetry.space_group_name_H-M   'P 1'
#
loop_
_entity.id
_entity.type
_entity.pdbx_description
1 polymer ?
#
loop_
_entity_poly.entity_id
_entity_poly.type
_entity_poly.pdbx_seq_one_letter_code
_entity_poly.pdbx_strand_id
1 'polypeptide(L)'
;LLSRRQRQMCIRDSVITLVVAAWLLIFSLIKAGRIVNYISTPVMGGFISGIGITIILMQVPKLFGGAAGTGELIALLLHIADQLQYFNVLSAVLGFGTVIIILVCKKYMPKFPMSVMLMALGAMATAFLHIDRYGVRLLPHVDAGFPKIVIPDITLLRNNTSDIIVLGLTCALVIMAQTLLATNNYANRYGYKVDNNLSLI
;
A
#
# COMPACT_ATOMS: atom_id res chain seq x y z
N LEU A 1 -19.10 -17.70 8.89
CA LEU A 1 -18.35 -17.94 7.64
C LEU A 1 -17.32 -16.86 7.34
N LEU A 2 -17.64 -15.58 7.50
CA LEU A 2 -16.70 -14.44 7.32
C LEU A 2 -15.50 -14.50 8.29
N SER A 3 -15.73 -14.80 9.56
CA SER A 3 -14.68 -14.91 10.58
C SER A 3 -13.67 -16.03 10.27
N ARG A 4 -14.09 -17.15 9.70
CA ARG A 4 -13.16 -18.24 9.30
C ARG A 4 -12.30 -17.84 8.11
N ARG A 5 -12.86 -17.18 7.09
CA ARG A 5 -12.10 -16.69 5.92
C ARG A 5 -11.10 -15.61 6.34
N GLN A 6 -11.51 -14.69 7.19
CA GLN A 6 -10.64 -13.62 7.69
C GLN A 6 -9.48 -14.18 8.52
N ARG A 7 -9.74 -15.18 9.37
CA ARG A 7 -8.70 -15.86 10.14
C ARG A 7 -7.72 -16.64 9.25
N GLN A 8 -8.21 -17.31 8.20
CA GLN A 8 -7.35 -18.01 7.24
C GLN A 8 -6.49 -17.04 6.42
N MET A 9 -7.01 -15.87 6.04
CA MET A 9 -6.21 -14.80 5.40
C MET A 9 -5.10 -14.31 6.32
N CYS A 10 -5.41 -13.97 7.57
CA CYS A 10 -4.39 -13.49 8.52
C CYS A 10 -3.27 -14.51 8.77
N ILE A 11 -3.62 -15.80 8.85
CA ILE A 11 -2.60 -16.87 9.04
C ILE A 11 -1.72 -17.00 7.79
N ARG A 12 -2.32 -16.96 6.60
CA ARG A 12 -1.58 -16.98 5.33
C ARG A 12 -0.64 -15.79 5.21
N ASP A 13 -1.11 -14.60 5.52
CA ASP A 13 -0.33 -13.37 5.47
C ASP A 13 0.86 -13.42 6.45
N SER A 14 0.66 -13.96 7.65
CA SER A 14 1.74 -14.13 8.64
C SER A 14 2.82 -15.09 8.15
N VAL A 15 2.43 -16.21 7.51
CA VAL A 15 3.38 -17.17 6.93
C VAL A 15 4.16 -16.54 5.78
N ILE A 16 3.48 -15.84 4.86
CA ILE A 16 4.12 -15.16 3.74
C ILE A 16 5.10 -14.11 4.26
N THR A 17 4.73 -13.34 5.27
CA THR A 17 5.59 -12.31 5.88
C THR A 17 6.88 -12.93 6.46
N LEU A 18 6.80 -14.08 7.13
CA LEU A 18 7.99 -14.79 7.62
C LEU A 18 8.88 -15.28 6.48
N VAL A 19 8.30 -15.80 5.40
CA VAL A 19 9.05 -16.24 4.22
C VAL A 19 9.73 -15.04 3.54
N VAL A 20 9.04 -13.92 3.41
CA VAL A 20 9.60 -12.66 2.90
C VAL A 20 10.76 -12.18 3.77
N ALA A 21 10.59 -12.19 5.09
CA ALA A 21 11.64 -11.81 6.03
C ALA A 21 12.87 -12.71 5.89
N ALA A 22 12.68 -14.03 5.77
CA ALA A 22 13.77 -14.98 5.54
C ALA A 22 14.51 -14.69 4.22
N TRP A 23 13.80 -14.39 3.13
CA TRP A 23 14.43 -13.99 1.86
C TRP A 23 15.19 -12.68 1.97
N LEU A 24 14.65 -11.67 2.65
CA LEU A 24 15.35 -10.41 2.87
C LEU A 24 16.64 -10.59 3.68
N LEU A 25 16.62 -11.45 4.70
CA LEU A 25 17.83 -11.81 5.46
C LEU A 25 18.87 -12.50 4.57
N ILE A 26 18.45 -13.44 3.72
CA ILE A 26 19.33 -14.10 2.75
C ILE A 26 19.95 -13.05 1.81
N PHE A 27 19.14 -12.12 1.26
CA PHE A 27 19.63 -11.06 0.38
C PHE A 27 20.61 -10.13 1.09
N SER A 28 20.39 -9.83 2.37
CA SER A 28 21.33 -9.06 3.17
C SER A 28 22.66 -9.81 3.36
N LEU A 29 22.64 -11.09 3.69
CA LEU A 29 23.84 -11.93 3.89
C LEU A 29 24.68 -12.05 2.63
N ILE A 30 24.07 -12.25 1.46
CA ILE A 30 24.77 -12.31 0.17
C ILE A 30 25.15 -10.92 -0.37
N LYS A 31 24.84 -9.85 0.41
CA LYS A 31 25.12 -8.46 0.03
C LYS A 31 24.46 -8.03 -1.29
N ALA A 32 23.24 -8.53 -1.53
CA ALA A 32 22.47 -8.23 -2.74
C ALA A 32 22.15 -6.73 -2.89
N GLY A 33 22.17 -5.96 -1.81
CA GLY A 33 22.02 -4.49 -1.84
C GLY A 33 23.02 -3.77 -2.75
N ARG A 34 24.15 -4.38 -3.07
CA ARG A 34 25.12 -3.83 -4.03
C ARG A 34 24.60 -3.77 -5.47
N ILE A 35 23.61 -4.60 -5.83
CA ILE A 35 23.01 -4.63 -7.17
C ILE A 35 22.40 -3.26 -7.52
N VAL A 36 21.89 -2.54 -6.54
CA VAL A 36 21.30 -1.20 -6.76
C VAL A 36 22.31 -0.17 -7.26
N ASN A 37 23.58 -0.33 -6.94
CA ASN A 37 24.61 0.57 -7.43
C ASN A 37 24.78 0.52 -8.97
N TYR A 38 24.30 -0.53 -9.62
CA TYR A 38 24.30 -0.68 -11.08
C TYR A 38 23.03 -0.13 -11.73
N ILE A 39 22.00 0.24 -10.94
CA ILE A 39 20.75 0.80 -11.47
C ILE A 39 20.97 2.29 -11.74
N SER A 40 20.77 2.70 -12.98
CA SER A 40 20.92 4.11 -13.34
C SER A 40 19.80 4.98 -12.76
N THR A 41 20.12 6.24 -12.43
CA THR A 41 19.14 7.20 -11.87
C THR A 41 17.87 7.36 -12.71
N PRO A 42 17.91 7.39 -14.06
CA PRO A 42 16.69 7.45 -14.88
C PRO A 42 15.75 6.23 -14.71
N VAL A 43 16.33 5.03 -14.59
CA VAL A 43 15.55 3.80 -14.34
C VAL A 43 14.85 3.87 -12.99
N MET A 44 15.56 4.36 -11.95
CA MET A 44 14.97 4.60 -10.62
C MET A 44 13.79 5.59 -10.70
N GLY A 45 13.98 6.70 -11.39
CA GLY A 45 12.95 7.72 -11.58
C GLY A 45 11.72 7.15 -12.29
N GLY A 46 11.91 6.39 -13.36
CA GLY A 46 10.84 5.73 -14.10
C GLY A 46 10.06 4.73 -13.26
N PHE A 47 10.76 3.91 -12.47
CA PHE A 47 10.14 2.92 -11.58
C PHE A 47 9.26 3.58 -10.51
N ILE A 48 9.79 4.59 -9.79
CA ILE A 48 9.04 5.32 -8.78
C ILE A 48 7.83 6.03 -9.38
N SER A 49 8.00 6.66 -10.54
CA SER A 49 6.89 7.32 -11.25
C SER A 49 5.82 6.32 -11.69
N GLY A 50 6.22 5.16 -12.20
CA GLY A 50 5.31 4.09 -12.60
C GLY A 50 4.47 3.58 -11.43
N ILE A 51 5.11 3.30 -10.28
CA ILE A 51 4.40 2.91 -9.05
C ILE A 51 3.44 4.02 -8.61
N GLY A 52 3.89 5.28 -8.61
CA GLY A 52 3.07 6.43 -8.23
C GLY A 52 1.80 6.53 -9.09
N ILE A 53 1.94 6.41 -10.40
CA ILE A 53 0.82 6.43 -11.35
C ILE A 53 -0.12 5.25 -11.08
N THR A 54 0.41 4.05 -10.89
CA THR A 54 -0.39 2.86 -10.60
C THR A 54 -1.22 3.05 -9.33
N ILE A 55 -0.61 3.55 -8.25
CA ILE A 55 -1.31 3.82 -6.99
C ILE A 55 -2.43 4.87 -7.21
N ILE A 56 -2.16 5.93 -7.96
CA ILE A 56 -3.17 6.94 -8.28
C ILE A 56 -4.35 6.29 -9.01
N LEU A 57 -4.10 5.51 -10.05
CA LEU A 57 -5.14 4.83 -10.83
C LEU A 57 -5.96 3.87 -9.97
N MET A 58 -5.34 3.15 -9.04
CA MET A 58 -6.05 2.28 -8.08
C MET A 58 -6.98 3.06 -7.15
N GLN A 59 -6.70 4.32 -6.84
CA GLN A 59 -7.50 5.14 -5.93
C GLN A 59 -8.59 5.96 -6.64
N VAL A 60 -8.45 6.21 -7.95
CA VAL A 60 -9.42 7.00 -8.74
C VAL A 60 -10.87 6.50 -8.58
N PRO A 61 -11.19 5.19 -8.65
CA PRO A 61 -12.56 4.73 -8.45
C PRO A 61 -13.14 5.10 -7.09
N LYS A 62 -12.32 5.15 -6.04
CA LYS A 62 -12.77 5.53 -4.70
C LYS A 62 -13.25 6.96 -4.61
N LEU A 63 -12.69 7.87 -5.41
CA LEU A 63 -13.16 9.26 -5.46
C LEU A 63 -14.61 9.35 -5.93
N PHE A 64 -15.04 8.41 -6.76
CA PHE A 64 -16.41 8.34 -7.28
C PHE A 64 -17.34 7.42 -6.47
N GLY A 65 -16.85 6.81 -5.39
CA GLY A 65 -17.61 5.86 -4.57
C GLY A 65 -17.51 4.41 -5.04
N GLY A 66 -16.66 4.12 -6.02
CA GLY A 66 -16.36 2.78 -6.50
C GLY A 66 -15.41 1.99 -5.57
N ALA A 67 -15.17 0.73 -5.91
CA ALA A 67 -14.16 -0.09 -5.26
C ALA A 67 -12.76 0.22 -5.80
N ALA A 68 -11.72 0.02 -4.96
CA ALA A 68 -10.34 0.11 -5.45
C ALA A 68 -10.09 -0.90 -6.57
N GLY A 69 -9.40 -0.48 -7.62
CA GLY A 69 -8.94 -1.38 -8.65
C GLY A 69 -7.76 -2.22 -8.17
N THR A 70 -7.59 -3.40 -8.77
CA THR A 70 -6.43 -4.26 -8.58
C THR A 70 -6.00 -4.83 -9.93
N GLY A 71 -4.73 -5.14 -10.09
CA GLY A 71 -4.22 -5.77 -11.30
C GLY A 71 -3.31 -4.87 -12.13
N GLU A 72 -3.14 -5.21 -13.40
CA GLU A 72 -2.28 -4.53 -14.35
C GLU A 72 -2.89 -3.21 -14.85
N LEU A 73 -2.08 -2.35 -15.46
CA LEU A 73 -2.47 -1.01 -15.90
C LEU A 73 -3.74 -1.01 -16.79
N ILE A 74 -3.81 -1.93 -17.74
CA ILE A 74 -4.95 -2.04 -18.65
C ILE A 74 -6.21 -2.45 -17.91
N ALA A 75 -6.09 -3.44 -17.02
CA ALA A 75 -7.18 -3.90 -16.16
C ALA A 75 -7.68 -2.77 -15.24
N LEU A 76 -6.77 -1.94 -14.70
CA LEU A 76 -7.12 -0.78 -13.89
C LEU A 76 -7.90 0.27 -14.68
N LEU A 77 -7.50 0.56 -15.93
CA LEU A 77 -8.21 1.51 -16.78
C LEU A 77 -9.62 1.01 -17.12
N LEU A 78 -9.77 -0.26 -17.47
CA LEU A 78 -11.08 -0.87 -17.71
C LEU A 78 -11.93 -0.88 -16.44
N HIS A 79 -11.32 -1.18 -15.29
CA HIS A 79 -12.02 -1.14 -14.00
C HIS A 79 -12.52 0.27 -13.65
N ILE A 80 -11.73 1.32 -13.93
CA ILE A 80 -12.15 2.71 -13.74
C ILE A 80 -13.37 3.00 -14.61
N ALA A 81 -13.35 2.61 -15.90
CA ALA A 81 -14.47 2.82 -16.82
C ALA A 81 -15.75 2.10 -16.35
N ASP A 82 -15.61 0.86 -15.84
CA ASP A 82 -16.73 0.10 -15.27
C ASP A 82 -17.28 0.75 -14.00
N GLN A 83 -16.40 1.22 -13.13
CA GLN A 83 -16.79 1.85 -11.85
C GLN A 83 -17.43 3.24 -12.02
N LEU A 84 -17.26 3.91 -13.15
CA LEU A 84 -17.95 5.17 -13.44
C LEU A 84 -19.48 5.01 -13.52
N GLN A 85 -20.00 3.79 -13.75
CA GLN A 85 -21.43 3.50 -13.71
C GLN A 85 -22.03 3.63 -12.28
N TYR A 86 -21.18 3.46 -11.25
CA TYR A 86 -21.56 3.58 -9.83
C TYR A 86 -21.26 4.96 -9.24
N PHE A 87 -21.27 5.99 -10.09
CA PHE A 87 -20.93 7.35 -9.69
C PHE A 87 -21.84 7.88 -8.59
N ASN A 88 -21.25 8.23 -7.46
CA ASN A 88 -21.95 8.88 -6.36
C ASN A 88 -21.44 10.32 -6.21
N VAL A 89 -22.33 11.30 -6.44
CA VAL A 89 -22.01 12.73 -6.39
C VAL A 89 -21.43 13.13 -5.03
N LEU A 90 -21.99 12.64 -3.94
CA LEU A 90 -21.52 12.96 -2.58
C LEU A 90 -20.09 12.43 -2.35
N SER A 91 -19.82 11.20 -2.77
CA SER A 91 -18.46 10.63 -2.71
C SER A 91 -17.47 11.45 -3.53
N ALA A 92 -17.86 11.89 -4.72
CA ALA A 92 -17.01 12.73 -5.57
C ALA A 92 -16.73 14.09 -4.92
N VAL A 93 -17.74 14.76 -4.39
CA VAL A 93 -17.57 16.06 -3.69
C VAL A 93 -16.66 15.91 -2.47
N LEU A 94 -16.86 14.89 -1.66
CA LEU A 94 -16.01 14.61 -0.51
C LEU A 94 -14.58 14.24 -0.92
N GLY A 95 -14.43 13.38 -1.94
CA GLY A 95 -13.12 12.95 -2.42
C GLY A 95 -12.31 14.09 -3.02
N PHE A 96 -12.86 14.80 -4.00
CA PHE A 96 -12.18 15.95 -4.62
C PHE A 96 -11.99 17.09 -3.63
N GLY A 97 -13.00 17.37 -2.78
CA GLY A 97 -12.89 18.38 -1.73
C GLY A 97 -11.72 18.09 -0.78
N THR A 98 -11.57 16.83 -0.36
CA THR A 98 -10.44 16.40 0.48
C THR A 98 -9.09 16.62 -0.22
N VAL A 99 -8.97 16.25 -1.49
CA VAL A 99 -7.74 16.45 -2.28
C VAL A 99 -7.40 17.94 -2.39
N ILE A 100 -8.39 18.78 -2.75
CA ILE A 100 -8.20 20.22 -2.87
C ILE A 100 -7.77 20.84 -1.52
N ILE A 101 -8.43 20.49 -0.43
CA ILE A 101 -8.08 20.99 0.92
C ILE A 101 -6.64 20.59 1.26
N ILE A 102 -6.23 19.33 1.02
CA ILE A 102 -4.86 18.89 1.30
C ILE A 102 -3.85 19.70 0.49
N LEU A 103 -4.09 19.90 -0.81
CA LEU A 103 -3.17 20.65 -1.69
C LEU A 103 -3.06 22.12 -1.27
N VAL A 104 -4.16 22.75 -0.96
CA VAL A 104 -4.20 24.16 -0.49
C VAL A 104 -3.50 24.28 0.84
N CYS A 105 -3.83 23.43 1.82
CA CYS A 105 -3.22 23.48 3.14
C CYS A 105 -1.73 23.13 3.12
N LYS A 106 -1.29 22.22 2.26
CA LYS A 106 0.14 21.93 2.05
C LYS A 106 0.93 23.16 1.59
N LYS A 107 0.30 24.05 0.81
CA LYS A 107 0.92 25.32 0.38
C LYS A 107 1.04 26.32 1.49
N TYR A 108 -0.01 26.48 2.34
CA TYR A 108 -0.07 27.51 3.36
C TYR A 108 0.42 27.05 4.74
N MET A 109 0.26 25.75 5.05
CA MET A 109 0.59 25.18 6.37
C MET A 109 1.36 23.86 6.23
N PRO A 110 2.60 23.85 5.68
CA PRO A 110 3.33 22.63 5.33
C PRO A 110 3.71 21.74 6.53
N LYS A 111 3.73 22.31 7.75
CA LYS A 111 4.08 21.58 8.99
C LYS A 111 2.88 20.88 9.63
N PHE A 112 1.67 21.18 9.18
CA PHE A 112 0.46 20.67 9.81
C PHE A 112 0.00 19.35 9.18
N PRO A 113 -0.28 18.29 9.95
CA PRO A 113 -0.66 16.97 9.44
C PRO A 113 -2.13 16.95 8.99
N MET A 114 -2.46 17.70 7.93
CA MET A 114 -3.84 17.85 7.43
C MET A 114 -4.52 16.54 7.06
N SER A 115 -3.75 15.55 6.58
CA SER A 115 -4.30 14.23 6.23
C SER A 115 -4.93 13.53 7.44
N VAL A 116 -4.28 13.63 8.61
CA VAL A 116 -4.78 13.02 9.86
C VAL A 116 -6.04 13.76 10.34
N MET A 117 -6.05 15.08 10.25
CA MET A 117 -7.24 15.85 10.63
C MET A 117 -8.44 15.58 9.73
N LEU A 118 -8.24 15.51 8.42
CA LEU A 118 -9.32 15.19 7.49
C LEU A 118 -9.83 13.76 7.69
N MET A 119 -8.95 12.83 8.05
CA MET A 119 -9.37 11.48 8.42
C MET A 119 -10.24 11.48 9.68
N ALA A 120 -9.85 12.24 10.72
CA ALA A 120 -10.63 12.39 11.95
C ALA A 120 -11.98 13.09 11.68
N LEU A 121 -11.98 14.16 10.88
CA LEU A 121 -13.20 14.84 10.45
C LEU A 121 -14.13 13.93 9.65
N GLY A 122 -13.59 13.12 8.74
CA GLY A 122 -14.35 12.12 8.00
C GLY A 122 -14.99 11.07 8.90
N ALA A 123 -14.25 10.58 9.90
CA ALA A 123 -14.79 9.66 10.90
C ALA A 123 -15.90 10.30 11.74
N MET A 124 -15.72 11.53 12.20
CA MET A 124 -16.76 12.29 12.92
C MET A 124 -17.98 12.54 12.03
N ALA A 125 -17.79 12.97 10.80
CA ALA A 125 -18.88 13.19 9.86
C ALA A 125 -19.68 11.90 9.63
N THR A 126 -19.03 10.74 9.53
CA THR A 126 -19.68 9.44 9.42
C THR A 126 -20.50 9.11 10.68
N ALA A 127 -19.93 9.35 11.86
CA ALA A 127 -20.59 9.04 13.13
C ALA A 127 -21.81 9.93 13.42
N PHE A 128 -21.75 11.23 13.07
CA PHE A 128 -22.82 12.18 13.39
C PHE A 128 -23.83 12.39 12.25
N LEU A 129 -23.36 12.41 11.00
CA LEU A 129 -24.21 12.68 9.83
C LEU A 129 -24.71 11.42 9.13
N HIS A 130 -24.29 10.22 9.58
CA HIS A 130 -24.65 8.96 8.96
C HIS A 130 -24.52 8.97 7.43
N ILE A 131 -23.35 9.38 6.94
CA ILE A 131 -23.04 9.58 5.51
C ILE A 131 -23.20 8.26 4.71
N ASP A 132 -23.10 7.12 5.38
CA ASP A 132 -23.36 5.79 4.85
C ASP A 132 -24.75 5.67 4.20
N ARG A 133 -25.76 6.34 4.76
CA ARG A 133 -27.14 6.34 4.22
C ARG A 133 -27.27 7.01 2.85
N TYR A 134 -26.31 7.85 2.50
CA TYR A 134 -26.27 8.53 1.19
C TYR A 134 -25.45 7.78 0.14
N GLY A 135 -25.15 6.51 0.37
CA GLY A 135 -24.45 5.64 -0.58
C GLY A 135 -22.94 5.82 -0.62
N VAL A 136 -22.36 6.55 0.35
CA VAL A 136 -20.90 6.64 0.48
C VAL A 136 -20.37 5.33 1.06
N ARG A 137 -19.44 4.68 0.37
CA ARG A 137 -18.80 3.46 0.85
C ARG A 137 -17.86 3.76 2.02
N LEU A 138 -18.11 3.13 3.14
CA LEU A 138 -17.25 3.18 4.31
C LEU A 138 -16.22 2.04 4.27
N LEU A 139 -15.15 2.23 5.04
CA LEU A 139 -14.21 1.15 5.33
C LEU A 139 -14.95 0.01 6.06
N PRO A 140 -14.61 -1.25 5.79
CA PRO A 140 -15.17 -2.37 6.52
C PRO A 140 -14.90 -2.22 8.02
N HIS A 141 -15.82 -2.72 8.83
CA HIS A 141 -15.67 -2.69 10.28
C HIS A 141 -14.37 -3.39 10.69
N VAL A 142 -13.52 -2.67 11.41
CA VAL A 142 -12.28 -3.20 11.99
C VAL A 142 -12.50 -3.34 13.48
N ASP A 143 -12.34 -4.55 13.98
CA ASP A 143 -12.44 -4.82 15.42
C ASP A 143 -11.38 -4.02 16.18
N ALA A 144 -11.82 -3.24 17.15
CA ALA A 144 -10.92 -2.47 18.00
C ALA A 144 -10.14 -3.42 18.91
N GLY A 145 -8.83 -3.26 18.97
CA GLY A 145 -7.99 -4.06 19.87
C GLY A 145 -6.52 -4.04 19.47
N PHE A 146 -5.68 -4.49 20.40
CA PHE A 146 -4.28 -4.74 20.07
C PHE A 146 -4.15 -5.96 19.16
N PRO A 147 -3.22 -5.92 18.19
CA PRO A 147 -2.94 -7.08 17.33
C PRO A 147 -2.57 -8.29 18.22
N LYS A 148 -3.32 -9.37 18.07
CA LYS A 148 -3.00 -10.61 18.77
C LYS A 148 -1.77 -11.23 18.12
N ILE A 149 -0.79 -11.61 18.95
CA ILE A 149 0.35 -12.39 18.47
C ILE A 149 -0.19 -13.76 18.09
N VAL A 150 -0.26 -14.03 16.81
CA VAL A 150 -0.68 -15.33 16.25
C VAL A 150 0.56 -16.07 15.83
N ILE A 151 0.79 -17.25 16.41
CA ILE A 151 1.83 -18.15 15.92
C ILE A 151 1.36 -18.70 14.59
N PRO A 152 2.11 -18.50 13.49
CA PRO A 152 1.72 -19.01 12.18
C PRO A 152 1.62 -20.52 12.19
N ASP A 153 0.54 -21.03 11.63
CA ASP A 153 0.34 -22.47 11.48
C ASP A 153 1.19 -23.00 10.32
N ILE A 154 2.29 -23.65 10.66
CA ILE A 154 3.27 -24.18 9.70
C ILE A 154 2.66 -25.31 8.85
N THR A 155 1.52 -25.87 9.23
CA THR A 155 0.84 -26.90 8.44
C THR A 155 0.38 -26.40 7.07
N LEU A 156 0.12 -25.09 6.92
CA LEU A 156 -0.20 -24.46 5.64
C LEU A 156 0.96 -24.46 4.66
N LEU A 157 2.20 -24.44 5.17
CA LEU A 157 3.40 -24.59 4.33
C LEU A 157 3.42 -25.94 3.62
N ARG A 158 2.91 -27.01 4.24
CA ARG A 158 3.01 -28.38 3.75
C ARG A 158 2.18 -28.63 2.49
N ASN A 159 1.08 -27.92 2.31
CA ASN A 159 0.15 -28.18 1.19
C ASN A 159 0.43 -27.33 -0.07
N ASN A 160 1.06 -26.14 0.08
CA ASN A 160 1.33 -25.19 -1.02
C ASN A 160 2.72 -24.54 -0.89
N THR A 161 3.73 -25.33 -0.54
CA THR A 161 5.08 -24.84 -0.23
C THR A 161 5.71 -24.07 -1.39
N SER A 162 5.60 -24.57 -2.62
CA SER A 162 6.18 -23.93 -3.80
C SER A 162 5.59 -22.55 -4.05
N ASP A 163 4.28 -22.42 -3.99
CA ASP A 163 3.58 -21.16 -4.28
C ASP A 163 3.90 -20.10 -3.24
N ILE A 164 3.98 -20.50 -1.97
CA ILE A 164 4.32 -19.60 -0.86
C ILE A 164 5.78 -19.13 -0.97
N ILE A 165 6.70 -20.02 -1.32
CA ILE A 165 8.12 -19.68 -1.50
C ILE A 165 8.30 -18.72 -2.68
N VAL A 166 7.68 -19.01 -3.84
CA VAL A 166 7.76 -18.18 -5.03
C VAL A 166 7.12 -16.80 -4.79
N LEU A 167 5.94 -16.77 -4.17
CA LEU A 167 5.27 -15.54 -3.81
C LEU A 167 6.11 -14.72 -2.81
N GLY A 168 6.66 -15.37 -1.80
CA GLY A 168 7.55 -14.74 -0.82
C GLY A 168 8.82 -14.18 -1.45
N LEU A 169 9.44 -14.91 -2.39
CA LEU A 169 10.60 -14.44 -3.15
C LEU A 169 10.25 -13.21 -4.01
N THR A 170 9.12 -13.26 -4.73
CA THR A 170 8.66 -12.15 -5.56
C THR A 170 8.41 -10.90 -4.72
N CYS A 171 7.70 -11.04 -3.60
CA CYS A 171 7.46 -9.94 -2.67
C CYS A 171 8.77 -9.39 -2.09
N ALA A 172 9.71 -10.27 -1.69
CA ALA A 172 11.00 -9.85 -1.15
C ALA A 172 11.83 -9.08 -2.17
N LEU A 173 11.85 -9.50 -3.44
CA LEU A 173 12.53 -8.77 -4.51
C LEU A 173 11.92 -7.37 -4.73
N VAL A 174 10.60 -7.27 -4.73
CA VAL A 174 9.90 -5.98 -4.88
C VAL A 174 10.20 -5.07 -3.69
N ILE A 175 10.11 -5.58 -2.46
CA ILE A 175 10.40 -4.81 -1.24
C ILE A 175 11.86 -4.36 -1.24
N MET A 176 12.79 -5.26 -1.56
CA MET A 176 14.22 -4.92 -1.67
C MET A 176 14.43 -3.79 -2.69
N ALA A 177 13.87 -3.92 -3.89
CA ALA A 177 13.98 -2.90 -4.91
C ALA A 177 13.41 -1.55 -4.44
N GLN A 178 12.20 -1.52 -3.91
CA GLN A 178 11.55 -0.30 -3.43
C GLN A 178 12.32 0.36 -2.28
N THR A 179 12.75 -0.41 -1.28
CA THR A 179 13.49 0.11 -0.12
C THR A 179 14.81 0.72 -0.56
N LEU A 180 15.59 -0.03 -1.35
CA LEU A 180 16.90 0.45 -1.80
C LEU A 180 16.80 1.65 -2.75
N LEU A 181 15.79 1.66 -3.64
CA LEU A 181 15.52 2.79 -4.51
C LEU A 181 15.11 4.03 -3.72
N ALA A 182 14.21 3.89 -2.75
CA ALA A 182 13.81 4.99 -1.88
C ALA A 182 15.00 5.54 -1.09
N THR A 183 15.76 4.66 -0.45
CA THR A 183 16.93 5.02 0.37
C THR A 183 17.99 5.76 -0.46
N ASN A 184 18.32 5.26 -1.65
CA ASN A 184 19.31 5.93 -2.52
C ASN A 184 18.78 7.26 -3.09
N ASN A 185 17.47 7.37 -3.39
CA ASN A 185 16.88 8.62 -3.82
C ASN A 185 16.99 9.70 -2.74
N TYR A 186 16.69 9.35 -1.48
CA TYR A 186 16.89 10.25 -0.35
C TYR A 186 18.35 10.58 -0.11
N ALA A 187 19.25 9.59 -0.18
CA ALA A 187 20.68 9.79 -0.05
C ALA A 187 21.22 10.80 -1.07
N ASN A 188 20.84 10.66 -2.33
CA ASN A 188 21.24 11.58 -3.40
C ASN A 188 20.65 12.98 -3.18
N ARG A 189 19.42 13.09 -2.68
CA ARG A 189 18.76 14.37 -2.42
C ARG A 189 19.37 15.13 -1.26
N TYR A 190 19.81 14.44 -0.22
CA TYR A 190 20.33 15.05 1.02
C TYR A 190 21.85 14.93 1.16
N GLY A 191 22.56 14.32 0.20
CA GLY A 191 24.00 14.26 0.14
C GLY A 191 24.68 13.36 1.17
N TYR A 192 23.99 12.33 1.69
CA TYR A 192 24.58 11.37 2.63
C TYR A 192 24.86 10.01 1.98
N LYS A 193 25.82 9.28 2.54
CA LYS A 193 26.16 7.92 2.09
C LYS A 193 25.28 6.89 2.82
N VAL A 194 24.77 5.93 2.08
CA VAL A 194 23.95 4.83 2.61
C VAL A 194 24.68 3.51 2.43
N ASP A 195 24.65 2.69 3.46
CA ASP A 195 24.99 1.27 3.32
C ASP A 195 23.74 0.49 2.91
N ASN A 196 23.68 0.14 1.62
CA ASN A 196 22.53 -0.55 1.02
C ASN A 196 22.27 -1.94 1.63
N ASN A 197 23.31 -2.59 2.19
CA ASN A 197 23.12 -3.91 2.81
C ASN A 197 22.48 -3.79 4.20
N LEU A 198 22.86 -2.76 4.96
CA LEU A 198 22.28 -2.49 6.27
C LEU A 198 20.80 -2.07 6.16
N SER A 199 20.43 -1.47 5.05
CA SER A 199 19.03 -1.05 4.77
C SER A 199 18.09 -2.22 4.46
N LEU A 200 18.60 -3.45 4.33
CA LEU A 200 17.81 -4.67 4.10
C LEU A 200 17.51 -5.46 5.38
N ILE A 201 18.12 -5.09 6.50
CA ILE A 201 17.91 -5.66 7.82
C ILE A 201 16.89 -4.82 8.59
#